data_e80f66867275896b8d16cce74007d139
#
_entry.id   e80f66867275896b8d16cce74007d139
#
_cell.length_a   1.000
_cell.length_b   1.000
_cell.length_c   1.000
_cell.angle_alpha   90.00
_cell.angle_beta   90.00
_cell.angle_gamma   90.00
#
_symmetry.space_group_name_H-M   'P 1'
#
loop_
_entity.id
_entity.type
_entity.pdbx_description
1 polymer ?
#
loop_
_entity_poly.entity_id
_entity_poly.type
_entity_poly.pdbx_seq_one_letter_code
_entity_poly.pdbx_strand_id
1 'polypeptide(L)'
;KYFIDKQPVDEYLDALINEMQVDNNRNLETMYVGGGTPTALNMRQLEKLLKAINQTFTISGEFSVEANPDELTYEKVVLLKQYGVNRISMGVQTFKPELLKILGRTHKTEDIYNAVSHARKAGIESISLDLMYHLPQQTIDDFKDSLERAIALDIDHISSYGLILEPKTQFYNLYRKGHLKLPNE
;
A
#
# COMPACT_ATOMS: atom_id res chain seq x y z
N LYS A 1 -6.42 13.01 -1.64
CA LYS A 1 -5.64 12.54 -0.48
C LYS A 1 -6.17 13.26 0.76
N TYR A 2 -6.72 12.55 1.72
CA TYR A 2 -7.09 13.10 3.02
C TYR A 2 -5.84 13.12 3.90
N PHE A 3 -5.51 14.27 4.50
CA PHE A 3 -4.37 14.35 5.41
C PHE A 3 -4.75 13.69 6.73
N ILE A 4 -4.02 12.66 7.11
CA ILE A 4 -4.30 11.84 8.29
C ILE A 4 -4.29 12.68 9.58
N ASP A 5 -3.46 13.73 9.64
CA ASP A 5 -3.33 14.63 10.80
C ASP A 5 -4.61 15.41 11.15
N LYS A 6 -5.60 15.43 10.22
CA LYS A 6 -6.89 16.12 10.40
C LYS A 6 -8.06 15.14 10.60
N GLN A 7 -7.78 13.85 10.65
CA GLN A 7 -8.81 12.83 10.79
C GLN A 7 -8.86 12.31 12.24
N PRO A 8 -10.05 11.96 12.75
CA PRO A 8 -10.20 11.35 14.07
C PRO A 8 -9.76 9.88 14.04
N VAL A 9 -8.45 9.64 13.84
CA VAL A 9 -7.89 8.30 13.62
C VAL A 9 -8.08 7.41 14.84
N ASP A 10 -7.90 7.94 16.03
CA ASP A 10 -8.05 7.15 17.26
C ASP A 10 -9.50 6.70 17.45
N GLU A 11 -10.47 7.58 17.24
CA GLU A 11 -11.91 7.27 17.30
C GLU A 11 -12.31 6.28 16.21
N TYR A 12 -11.76 6.42 14.99
CA TYR A 12 -11.97 5.45 13.92
C TYR A 12 -11.44 4.06 14.29
N LEU A 13 -10.23 3.98 14.86
CA LEU A 13 -9.65 2.72 15.30
C LEU A 13 -10.48 2.08 16.42
N ASP A 14 -10.99 2.88 17.37
CA ASP A 14 -11.86 2.37 18.43
C ASP A 14 -13.17 1.80 17.86
N ALA A 15 -13.78 2.48 16.90
CA ALA A 15 -14.98 2.00 16.22
C ALA A 15 -14.71 0.69 15.45
N LEU A 16 -13.60 0.64 14.69
CA LEU A 16 -13.19 -0.55 13.95
C LEU A 16 -12.93 -1.75 14.88
N ILE A 17 -12.24 -1.52 16.00
CA ILE A 17 -11.97 -2.57 16.99
C ILE A 17 -13.27 -3.08 17.64
N ASN A 18 -14.22 -2.20 17.92
CA ASN A 18 -15.55 -2.60 18.41
C ASN A 18 -16.30 -3.43 17.36
N GLU A 19 -16.24 -3.05 16.09
CA GLU A 19 -16.86 -3.80 14.98
C GLU A 19 -16.29 -5.22 14.86
N MET A 20 -14.97 -5.39 15.01
CA MET A 20 -14.33 -6.71 15.01
C MET A 20 -14.88 -7.65 16.09
N GLN A 21 -15.40 -7.13 17.21
CA GLN A 21 -15.96 -7.95 18.28
C GLN A 21 -17.35 -8.51 17.96
N VAL A 22 -18.05 -7.98 16.96
CA VAL A 22 -19.41 -8.40 16.58
C VAL A 22 -19.37 -9.73 15.82
N ASP A 23 -18.29 -10.00 15.06
CA ASP A 23 -18.16 -11.25 14.31
C ASP A 23 -17.84 -12.43 15.27
N ASN A 24 -18.54 -13.53 15.04
CA ASN A 24 -18.35 -14.77 15.80
C ASN A 24 -17.31 -15.72 15.18
N ASN A 25 -16.89 -15.50 13.94
CA ASN A 25 -15.83 -16.28 13.30
C ASN A 25 -14.46 -15.78 13.74
N ARG A 26 -13.80 -16.52 14.61
CA ARG A 26 -12.48 -16.19 15.18
C ARG A 26 -11.31 -16.86 14.47
N ASN A 27 -11.57 -17.88 13.66
CA ASN A 27 -10.54 -18.64 12.94
C ASN A 27 -10.60 -18.24 11.47
N LEU A 28 -9.53 -17.63 10.98
CA LEU A 28 -9.40 -17.14 9.62
C LEU A 28 -8.23 -17.86 8.92
N GLU A 29 -8.41 -18.24 7.67
CA GLU A 29 -7.30 -18.70 6.84
C GLU A 29 -6.43 -17.52 6.41
N THR A 30 -7.04 -16.39 6.05
CA THR A 30 -6.32 -15.19 5.59
C THR A 30 -6.87 -13.94 6.24
N MET A 31 -6.00 -12.95 6.41
CA MET A 31 -6.32 -11.60 6.83
C MET A 31 -5.70 -10.58 5.88
N TYR A 32 -6.49 -9.62 5.46
CA TYR A 32 -6.00 -8.50 4.65
C TYR A 32 -6.36 -7.17 5.30
N VAL A 33 -5.35 -6.37 5.60
CA VAL A 33 -5.51 -5.02 6.17
C VAL A 33 -5.15 -4.00 5.10
N GLY A 34 -6.17 -3.33 4.59
CA GLY A 34 -6.06 -2.39 3.48
C GLY A 34 -7.00 -1.20 3.60
N GLY A 35 -7.22 -0.49 2.49
CA GLY A 35 -8.11 0.65 2.37
C GLY A 35 -7.38 1.97 2.32
N GLY A 36 -7.29 2.71 3.45
CA GLY A 36 -6.53 3.96 3.51
C GLY A 36 -5.14 3.72 4.07
N THR A 37 -4.21 3.18 3.46
CA THR A 37 -2.82 2.87 3.82
C THR A 37 -2.58 2.64 5.33
N PRO A 38 -2.62 1.40 5.82
CA PRO A 38 -2.42 1.09 7.24
C PRO A 38 -1.08 1.58 7.80
N THR A 39 -0.04 1.61 6.96
CA THR A 39 1.29 2.09 7.37
C THR A 39 1.39 3.61 7.57
N ALA A 40 0.36 4.38 7.20
CA ALA A 40 0.25 5.80 7.56
C ALA A 40 -0.04 6.02 9.06
N LEU A 41 -0.54 5.00 9.75
CA LEU A 41 -0.69 5.02 11.19
C LEU A 41 0.66 5.22 11.89
N ASN A 42 0.69 5.98 12.97
CA ASN A 42 1.89 6.03 13.81
C ASN A 42 2.08 4.70 14.56
N MET A 43 3.26 4.51 15.16
CA MET A 43 3.63 3.23 15.82
C MET A 43 2.61 2.79 16.87
N ARG A 44 2.14 3.69 17.72
CA ARG A 44 1.13 3.40 18.77
C ARG A 44 -0.21 2.97 18.17
N GLN A 45 -0.67 3.65 17.13
CA GLN A 45 -1.93 3.36 16.44
C GLN A 45 -1.86 2.04 15.68
N LEU A 46 -0.75 1.79 14.97
CA LEU A 46 -0.52 0.55 14.24
C LEU A 46 -0.48 -0.64 15.23
N GLU A 47 0.27 -0.51 16.32
CA GLU A 47 0.32 -1.54 17.36
C GLU A 47 -1.04 -1.80 17.98
N LYS A 48 -1.82 -0.75 18.29
CA LYS A 48 -3.20 -0.87 18.79
C LYS A 48 -4.07 -1.73 17.87
N LEU A 49 -4.01 -1.46 16.56
CA LEU A 49 -4.76 -2.21 15.56
C LEU A 49 -4.32 -3.68 15.49
N LEU A 50 -3.02 -3.93 15.35
CA LEU A 50 -2.46 -5.28 15.25
C LEU A 50 -2.74 -6.12 16.49
N LYS A 51 -2.61 -5.52 17.67
CA LYS A 51 -2.95 -6.16 18.95
C LYS A 51 -4.42 -6.56 19.00
N ALA A 52 -5.33 -5.67 18.59
CA ALA A 52 -6.76 -5.95 18.55
C ALA A 52 -7.09 -7.09 17.58
N ILE A 53 -6.46 -7.10 16.40
CA ILE A 53 -6.61 -8.20 15.43
C ILE A 53 -6.21 -9.54 16.06
N ASN A 54 -5.03 -9.62 16.66
CA ASN A 54 -4.52 -10.88 17.24
C ASN A 54 -5.27 -11.32 18.52
N GLN A 55 -5.90 -10.38 19.22
CA GLN A 55 -6.78 -10.71 20.36
C GLN A 55 -8.14 -11.22 19.91
N THR A 56 -8.58 -10.83 18.70
CA THR A 56 -9.90 -11.17 18.17
C THR A 56 -9.86 -12.40 17.27
N PHE A 57 -8.81 -12.56 16.45
CA PHE A 57 -8.74 -13.57 15.42
C PHE A 57 -7.49 -14.45 15.55
N THR A 58 -7.64 -15.74 15.20
CA THR A 58 -6.54 -16.66 14.95
C THR A 58 -6.38 -16.77 13.45
N ILE A 59 -5.22 -16.37 12.92
CA ILE A 59 -4.93 -16.38 11.49
C ILE A 59 -3.96 -17.53 11.22
N SER A 60 -4.38 -18.48 10.37
CA SER A 60 -3.61 -19.71 10.11
C SER A 60 -2.72 -19.66 8.88
N GLY A 61 -2.94 -18.69 7.98
CA GLY A 61 -2.23 -18.58 6.71
C GLY A 61 -1.73 -17.17 6.44
N GLU A 62 -2.12 -16.56 5.31
CA GLU A 62 -1.62 -15.26 4.91
C GLU A 62 -2.20 -14.13 5.76
N PHE A 63 -1.31 -13.31 6.31
CA PHE A 63 -1.66 -12.04 6.93
C PHE A 63 -0.99 -10.90 6.15
N SER A 64 -1.76 -10.26 5.29
CA SER A 64 -1.34 -9.21 4.38
C SER A 64 -1.64 -7.81 4.90
N VAL A 65 -0.72 -6.88 4.67
CA VAL A 65 -0.89 -5.45 4.98
C VAL A 65 -0.51 -4.59 3.78
N GLU A 66 -1.35 -3.60 3.44
CA GLU A 66 -1.02 -2.57 2.45
C GLU A 66 -0.05 -1.53 3.01
N ALA A 67 0.90 -1.09 2.18
CA ALA A 67 1.90 -0.10 2.55
C ALA A 67 2.19 0.90 1.43
N ASN A 68 2.60 2.11 1.82
CA ASN A 68 3.33 3.00 0.93
C ASN A 68 4.84 2.90 1.21
N PRO A 69 5.70 3.04 0.19
CA PRO A 69 7.15 2.91 0.37
C PRO A 69 7.74 3.86 1.42
N ASP A 70 7.34 5.15 1.40
CA ASP A 70 7.84 6.18 2.31
C ASP A 70 7.37 6.04 3.77
N GLU A 71 6.36 5.22 4.01
CA GLU A 71 5.79 4.99 5.34
C GLU A 71 6.30 3.68 5.98
N LEU A 72 7.00 2.83 5.21
CA LEU A 72 7.44 1.50 5.62
C LEU A 72 8.86 1.55 6.21
N THR A 73 8.99 2.15 7.40
CA THR A 73 10.27 2.14 8.14
C THR A 73 10.61 0.75 8.67
N TYR A 74 11.89 0.50 8.96
CA TYR A 74 12.33 -0.79 9.49
C TYR A 74 11.59 -1.16 10.79
N GLU A 75 11.41 -0.20 11.68
CA GLU A 75 10.72 -0.38 12.96
C GLU A 75 9.24 -0.79 12.75
N LYS A 76 8.56 -0.16 11.78
CA LYS A 76 7.18 -0.56 11.43
C LYS A 76 7.12 -1.98 10.88
N VAL A 77 8.06 -2.36 10.02
CA VAL A 77 8.10 -3.73 9.49
C VAL A 77 8.37 -4.75 10.58
N VAL A 78 9.30 -4.46 11.49
CA VAL A 78 9.55 -5.32 12.67
C VAL A 78 8.27 -5.48 13.49
N LEU A 79 7.55 -4.39 13.74
CA LEU A 79 6.26 -4.43 14.44
C LEU A 79 5.24 -5.31 13.70
N LEU A 80 5.07 -5.11 12.39
CA LEU A 80 4.17 -5.92 11.57
C LEU A 80 4.52 -7.42 11.70
N LYS A 81 5.80 -7.77 11.56
CA LYS A 81 6.26 -9.15 11.68
C LYS A 81 6.02 -9.74 13.06
N GLN A 82 6.23 -8.98 14.13
CA GLN A 82 5.97 -9.41 15.52
C GLN A 82 4.50 -9.80 15.75
N TYR A 83 3.58 -9.15 15.04
CA TYR A 83 2.14 -9.46 15.10
C TYR A 83 1.67 -10.47 14.03
N GLY A 84 2.60 -11.16 13.36
CA GLY A 84 2.29 -12.28 12.46
C GLY A 84 2.06 -11.88 11.01
N VAL A 85 2.25 -10.62 10.63
CA VAL A 85 2.19 -10.21 9.23
C VAL A 85 3.31 -10.93 8.46
N ASN A 86 2.93 -11.64 7.40
CA ASN A 86 3.85 -12.40 6.56
C ASN A 86 3.87 -11.94 5.11
N ARG A 87 2.93 -11.07 4.71
CA ARG A 87 2.91 -10.45 3.38
C ARG A 87 2.70 -8.95 3.44
N ILE A 88 3.42 -8.21 2.58
CA ILE A 88 3.22 -6.77 2.36
C ILE A 88 2.89 -6.52 0.89
N SER A 89 1.80 -5.78 0.61
CA SER A 89 1.47 -5.24 -0.71
C SER A 89 1.82 -3.77 -0.74
N MET A 90 2.73 -3.39 -1.63
CA MET A 90 3.34 -2.07 -1.65
C MET A 90 2.90 -1.26 -2.86
N GLY A 91 2.22 -0.14 -2.65
CA GLY A 91 1.74 0.76 -3.70
C GLY A 91 2.85 1.60 -4.33
N VAL A 92 3.68 0.99 -5.17
CA VAL A 92 4.80 1.63 -5.89
C VAL A 92 4.30 2.49 -7.04
N GLN A 93 3.40 1.97 -7.83
CA GLN A 93 2.79 2.55 -9.03
C GLN A 93 3.76 2.67 -10.23
N THR A 94 4.90 3.29 -10.06
CA THR A 94 5.96 3.46 -11.05
C THR A 94 7.29 3.80 -10.38
N PHE A 95 8.39 3.51 -11.07
CA PHE A 95 9.73 3.92 -10.64
C PHE A 95 10.17 5.28 -11.24
N LYS A 96 9.31 5.92 -12.05
CA LYS A 96 9.61 7.22 -12.68
C LYS A 96 9.20 8.37 -11.79
N PRO A 97 10.15 9.24 -11.33
CA PRO A 97 9.84 10.35 -10.43
C PRO A 97 8.79 11.33 -10.99
N GLU A 98 8.83 11.58 -12.30
CA GLU A 98 7.90 12.49 -12.98
C GLU A 98 6.46 11.95 -12.91
N LEU A 99 6.29 10.64 -13.10
CA LEU A 99 4.97 9.99 -13.03
C LEU A 99 4.47 9.89 -11.59
N LEU A 100 5.35 9.63 -10.62
CA LEU A 100 5.01 9.70 -9.18
C LEU A 100 4.48 11.09 -8.81
N LYS A 101 5.13 12.14 -9.30
CA LYS A 101 4.67 13.53 -9.11
C LYS A 101 3.29 13.78 -9.72
N ILE A 102 3.04 13.29 -10.94
CA ILE A 102 1.72 13.39 -11.60
C ILE A 102 0.65 12.70 -10.75
N LEU A 103 0.94 11.52 -10.20
CA LEU A 103 0.05 10.77 -9.32
C LEU A 103 -0.13 11.42 -7.94
N GLY A 104 0.64 12.46 -7.61
CA GLY A 104 0.63 13.07 -6.28
C GLY A 104 1.17 12.13 -5.18
N ARG A 105 2.10 11.23 -5.56
CA ARG A 105 2.78 10.35 -4.60
C ARG A 105 3.86 11.13 -3.86
N THR A 106 4.07 10.78 -2.60
CA THR A 106 5.07 11.42 -1.72
C THR A 106 6.39 10.67 -1.70
N HIS A 107 6.35 9.36 -1.93
CA HIS A 107 7.54 8.53 -1.95
C HIS A 107 8.42 8.79 -3.19
N LYS A 108 9.70 8.57 -3.03
CA LYS A 108 10.71 8.60 -4.07
C LYS A 108 11.10 7.19 -4.48
N THR A 109 11.86 7.08 -5.57
CA THR A 109 12.38 5.79 -6.03
C THR A 109 13.25 5.09 -4.99
N GLU A 110 14.06 5.84 -4.23
CA GLU A 110 14.90 5.30 -3.16
C GLU A 110 14.09 4.67 -2.03
N ASP A 111 12.92 5.23 -1.72
CA ASP A 111 12.03 4.71 -0.68
C ASP A 111 11.53 3.30 -1.02
N ILE A 112 11.35 2.99 -2.32
CA ILE A 112 10.94 1.66 -2.78
C ILE A 112 12.02 0.62 -2.46
N TYR A 113 13.28 0.93 -2.79
CA TYR A 113 14.42 0.04 -2.50
C TYR A 113 14.59 -0.18 -1.00
N ASN A 114 14.51 0.91 -0.22
CA ASN A 114 14.60 0.85 1.23
C ASN A 114 13.48 0.01 1.85
N ALA A 115 12.24 0.21 1.40
CA ALA A 115 11.08 -0.52 1.91
C ALA A 115 11.19 -2.03 1.66
N VAL A 116 11.60 -2.45 0.45
CA VAL A 116 11.85 -3.88 0.13
C VAL A 116 12.98 -4.43 1.01
N SER A 117 14.09 -3.70 1.15
CA SER A 117 15.19 -4.10 2.01
C SER A 117 14.77 -4.24 3.49
N HIS A 118 13.98 -3.30 4.00
CA HIS A 118 13.43 -3.36 5.37
C HIS A 118 12.53 -4.59 5.55
N ALA A 119 11.66 -4.87 4.57
CA ALA A 119 10.75 -6.01 4.62
C ALA A 119 11.51 -7.34 4.66
N ARG A 120 12.48 -7.54 3.77
CA ARG A 120 13.30 -8.76 3.75
C ARG A 120 14.15 -8.90 5.01
N LYS A 121 14.81 -7.83 5.44
CA LYS A 121 15.62 -7.83 6.65
C LYS A 121 14.84 -8.15 7.92
N ALA A 122 13.58 -7.75 8.00
CA ALA A 122 12.69 -8.08 9.11
C ALA A 122 12.05 -9.48 8.98
N GLY A 123 12.27 -10.21 7.88
CA GLY A 123 11.79 -11.56 7.66
C GLY A 123 10.35 -11.64 7.12
N ILE A 124 9.88 -10.63 6.38
CA ILE A 124 8.63 -10.73 5.64
C ILE A 124 8.79 -11.76 4.51
N GLU A 125 7.87 -12.73 4.46
CA GLU A 125 7.96 -13.89 3.58
C GLU A 125 7.54 -13.56 2.15
N SER A 126 6.49 -12.73 1.99
CA SER A 126 5.94 -12.36 0.68
C SER A 126 5.88 -10.84 0.51
N ILE A 127 6.45 -10.35 -0.58
CA ILE A 127 6.42 -8.92 -0.97
C ILE A 127 5.79 -8.80 -2.35
N SER A 128 4.69 -8.03 -2.45
CA SER A 128 4.03 -7.67 -3.69
C SER A 128 4.25 -6.20 -3.99
N LEU A 129 4.56 -5.87 -5.25
CA LEU A 129 4.57 -4.48 -5.72
C LEU A 129 3.40 -4.23 -6.66
N ASP A 130 2.69 -3.13 -6.43
CA ASP A 130 1.62 -2.68 -7.30
C ASP A 130 2.18 -1.67 -8.30
N LEU A 131 2.03 -1.96 -9.60
CA LEU A 131 2.45 -1.10 -10.71
C LEU A 131 1.24 -0.65 -11.52
N MET A 132 1.28 0.59 -12.00
CA MET A 132 0.22 1.14 -12.85
C MET A 132 0.72 1.40 -14.25
N TYR A 133 -0.08 1.01 -15.23
CA TYR A 133 0.09 1.41 -16.62
C TYR A 133 -1.02 2.39 -17.05
N HIS A 134 -0.88 2.94 -18.25
CA HIS A 134 -1.81 3.93 -18.82
C HIS A 134 -1.89 5.22 -17.99
N LEU A 135 -0.77 5.60 -17.33
CA LEU A 135 -0.68 6.86 -16.61
C LEU A 135 -0.54 8.03 -17.59
N PRO A 136 -1.03 9.24 -17.23
CA PRO A 136 -0.80 10.43 -18.06
C PRO A 136 0.68 10.63 -18.33
N GLN A 137 1.06 10.85 -19.58
CA GLN A 137 2.43 11.02 -20.08
C GLN A 137 3.32 9.77 -20.01
N GLN A 138 2.83 8.65 -19.53
CA GLN A 138 3.59 7.40 -19.49
C GLN A 138 3.80 6.84 -20.90
N THR A 139 5.02 6.45 -21.22
CA THR A 139 5.35 5.67 -22.41
C THR A 139 5.40 4.18 -22.08
N ILE A 140 5.40 3.34 -23.13
CA ILE A 140 5.61 1.90 -22.97
C ILE A 140 6.99 1.61 -22.35
N ASP A 141 8.00 2.38 -22.71
CA ASP A 141 9.35 2.20 -22.16
C ASP A 141 9.43 2.59 -20.68
N ASP A 142 8.65 3.57 -20.21
CA ASP A 142 8.54 3.89 -18.78
C ASP A 142 7.92 2.75 -17.98
N PHE A 143 6.93 2.08 -18.54
CA PHE A 143 6.32 0.93 -17.88
C PHE A 143 7.25 -0.28 -17.87
N LYS A 144 7.93 -0.55 -19.00
CA LYS A 144 8.96 -1.60 -19.09
C LYS A 144 10.10 -1.38 -18.09
N ASP A 145 10.65 -0.16 -18.01
CA ASP A 145 11.68 0.19 -17.02
C ASP A 145 11.19 -0.08 -15.59
N SER A 146 9.93 0.26 -15.29
CA SER A 146 9.35 -0.01 -13.98
C SER A 146 9.21 -1.51 -13.69
N LEU A 147 8.84 -2.33 -14.68
CA LEU A 147 8.78 -3.79 -14.56
C LEU A 147 10.17 -4.39 -14.36
N GLU A 148 11.16 -3.97 -15.17
CA GLU A 148 12.53 -4.46 -15.08
C GLU A 148 13.14 -4.17 -13.70
N ARG A 149 12.93 -2.96 -13.17
CA ARG A 149 13.37 -2.59 -11.82
C ARG A 149 12.67 -3.41 -10.73
N ALA A 150 11.35 -3.64 -10.88
CA ALA A 150 10.62 -4.48 -9.93
C ALA A 150 11.12 -5.92 -9.94
N ILE A 151 11.36 -6.50 -11.14
CA ILE A 151 11.89 -7.87 -11.30
C ILE A 151 13.31 -7.99 -10.72
N ALA A 152 14.10 -6.92 -10.79
CA ALA A 152 15.47 -6.90 -10.24
C ALA A 152 15.48 -6.81 -8.70
N LEU A 153 14.36 -6.53 -8.06
CA LEU A 153 14.22 -6.55 -6.61
C LEU A 153 13.90 -7.95 -6.10
N ASP A 154 14.27 -8.23 -4.85
CA ASP A 154 13.94 -9.47 -4.16
C ASP A 154 12.46 -9.45 -3.70
N ILE A 155 11.53 -9.65 -4.65
CA ILE A 155 10.09 -9.65 -4.44
C ILE A 155 9.47 -10.94 -5.00
N ASP A 156 8.24 -11.23 -4.60
CA ASP A 156 7.55 -12.49 -4.94
C ASP A 156 6.42 -12.28 -5.96
N HIS A 157 5.86 -11.07 -6.01
CA HIS A 157 4.66 -10.81 -6.81
C HIS A 157 4.63 -9.37 -7.35
N ILE A 158 4.06 -9.20 -8.54
CA ILE A 158 3.73 -7.91 -9.14
C ILE A 158 2.24 -7.91 -9.48
N SER A 159 1.50 -6.94 -8.92
CA SER A 159 0.16 -6.60 -9.38
C SER A 159 0.25 -5.47 -10.40
N SER A 160 -0.41 -5.61 -11.55
CA SER A 160 -0.39 -4.58 -12.58
C SER A 160 -1.80 -4.22 -13.01
N TYR A 161 -2.13 -2.93 -13.01
CA TYR A 161 -3.45 -2.44 -13.39
C TYR A 161 -3.39 -1.08 -14.08
N GLY A 162 -4.37 -0.84 -14.98
CA GLY A 162 -4.51 0.42 -15.71
C GLY A 162 -5.15 1.53 -14.86
N LEU A 163 -4.77 2.78 -15.15
CA LEU A 163 -5.44 3.91 -14.55
C LEU A 163 -6.90 3.98 -15.01
N ILE A 164 -7.83 3.94 -14.06
CA ILE A 164 -9.26 4.18 -14.29
C ILE A 164 -9.61 5.59 -13.79
N LEU A 165 -10.27 6.36 -14.64
CA LEU A 165 -10.70 7.72 -14.31
C LEU A 165 -12.08 7.69 -13.64
N GLU A 166 -12.10 7.70 -12.32
CA GLU A 166 -13.33 7.71 -11.54
C GLU A 166 -13.98 9.11 -11.53
N PRO A 167 -15.31 9.20 -11.73
CA PRO A 167 -16.06 10.45 -11.62
C PRO A 167 -15.79 11.16 -10.29
N LYS A 168 -15.82 12.50 -10.32
CA LYS A 168 -15.55 13.38 -9.17
C LYS A 168 -14.10 13.43 -8.67
N THR A 169 -13.17 12.69 -9.31
CA THR A 169 -11.73 12.81 -9.02
C THR A 169 -11.11 14.00 -9.76
N GLN A 170 -9.94 14.44 -9.28
CA GLN A 170 -9.19 15.51 -9.93
C GLN A 170 -8.78 15.12 -11.35
N PHE A 171 -8.29 13.88 -11.57
CA PHE A 171 -7.91 13.38 -12.88
C PHE A 171 -9.07 13.34 -13.86
N TYR A 172 -10.23 12.87 -13.43
CA TYR A 172 -11.44 12.88 -14.24
C TYR A 172 -11.84 14.28 -14.67
N ASN A 173 -11.78 15.26 -13.74
CA ASN A 173 -12.10 16.65 -14.02
C ASN A 173 -11.12 17.30 -15.01
N LEU A 174 -9.81 17.03 -14.87
CA LEU A 174 -8.78 17.50 -15.78
C LEU A 174 -8.93 16.89 -17.17
N TYR A 175 -9.22 15.60 -17.24
CA TYR A 175 -9.49 14.89 -18.49
C TYR A 175 -10.70 15.49 -19.23
N ARG A 176 -11.82 15.66 -18.53
CA ARG A 176 -13.03 16.27 -19.12
C ARG A 176 -12.81 17.69 -19.63
N LYS A 177 -11.91 18.45 -19.02
CA LYS A 177 -11.53 19.81 -19.45
C LYS A 177 -10.46 19.83 -20.55
N GLY A 178 -9.99 18.67 -21.00
CA GLY A 178 -8.91 18.57 -21.99
C GLY A 178 -7.52 18.93 -21.48
N HIS A 179 -7.36 19.09 -20.16
CA HIS A 179 -6.09 19.43 -19.53
C HIS A 179 -5.23 18.21 -19.16
N LEU A 180 -5.77 17.02 -19.28
CA LEU A 180 -5.08 15.76 -19.07
C LEU A 180 -5.34 14.85 -20.25
N LYS A 181 -4.26 14.28 -20.81
CA LYS A 181 -4.33 13.29 -21.89
C LYS A 181 -3.80 11.96 -21.36
N LEU A 182 -4.50 10.90 -21.66
CA LEU A 182 -4.01 9.53 -21.47
C LEU A 182 -3.24 9.08 -22.71
N PRO A 183 -2.29 8.14 -22.58
CA PRO A 183 -1.67 7.48 -23.72
C PRO A 183 -2.73 6.84 -24.63
N ASN A 184 -2.43 6.69 -25.92
CA ASN A 184 -3.26 5.87 -26.81
C ASN A 184 -3.13 4.40 -26.39
N GLU A 185 -4.23 3.64 -26.59
CA GLU A 185 -4.25 2.19 -26.39
C GLU A 185 -3.30 1.46 -27.32
#